data_c59db5d8ed04df43e3e7fa317afcff97
#
_entry.id   c59db5d8ed04df43e3e7fa317afcff97
#
_cell.length_a   1.000
_cell.length_b   1.000
_cell.length_c   1.000
_cell.angle_alpha   90.00
_cell.angle_beta   90.00
_cell.angle_gamma   90.00
#
_symmetry.space_group_name_H-M   'P 1'
#
loop_
_entity.id
_entity.type
_entity.pdbx_description
1 polymer ?
#
loop_
_entity_poly.entity_id
_entity_poly.type
_entity_poly.pdbx_seq_one_letter_code
_entity_poly.pdbx_strand_id
1 'polypeptide(L)'
;LVEAGVRFVAISSPVNWDHHNLLRENLAKSCAATDRPIAALLTDLKARGLLKDTLVVWAGEFGRTPYAQGSDGRDHNHKGYTIWMAGGGVKAGFAHGATDDFGHQAAVDPMHIHDWHATILHLLGLDHKRLTYRYGGRAFRLTETAGQVAHGLIQA
;
A
#
# COMPACT_ATOMS: atom_id res chain seq x y z
N LEU A 1 -17.00 8.66 8.56
CA LEU A 1 -17.46 7.62 7.62
C LEU A 1 -17.34 6.24 8.25
N VAL A 2 -16.18 5.87 8.80
CA VAL A 2 -15.97 4.55 9.44
C VAL A 2 -16.98 4.32 10.57
N GLU A 3 -17.15 5.27 11.48
CA GLU A 3 -18.15 5.20 12.57
C GLU A 3 -19.59 5.10 12.05
N ALA A 4 -19.86 5.61 10.86
CA ALA A 4 -21.16 5.48 10.21
C ALA A 4 -21.36 4.13 9.48
N GLY A 5 -20.41 3.20 9.63
CA GLY A 5 -20.48 1.86 9.04
C GLY A 5 -20.06 1.77 7.58
N VAL A 6 -19.42 2.81 7.04
CA VAL A 6 -18.86 2.75 5.67
C VAL A 6 -17.68 1.79 5.68
N ARG A 7 -17.80 0.70 4.93
CA ARG A 7 -16.82 -0.40 4.96
C ARG A 7 -15.54 -0.15 4.15
N PHE A 8 -15.63 0.71 3.15
CA PHE A 8 -14.50 1.02 2.28
C PHE A 8 -14.47 2.51 1.96
N VAL A 9 -13.36 3.16 2.27
CA VAL A 9 -13.13 4.58 2.01
C VAL A 9 -11.84 4.70 1.21
N ALA A 10 -11.94 5.18 -0.02
CA ALA A 10 -10.79 5.52 -0.84
C ALA A 10 -10.50 7.02 -0.75
N ILE A 11 -9.26 7.36 -0.46
CA ILE A 11 -8.77 8.74 -0.42
C ILE A 11 -7.66 8.87 -1.43
N SER A 12 -7.84 9.73 -2.41
CA SER A 12 -6.78 10.09 -3.35
C SER A 12 -6.01 11.30 -2.83
N SER A 13 -4.69 11.26 -2.93
CA SER A 13 -3.85 12.39 -2.58
C SER A 13 -4.16 13.59 -3.49
N PRO A 14 -4.34 14.79 -2.95
CA PRO A 14 -4.58 15.99 -3.76
C PRO A 14 -3.31 16.53 -4.41
N VAL A 15 -2.14 15.97 -4.08
CA VAL A 15 -0.85 16.40 -4.60
C VAL A 15 -0.29 15.38 -5.60
N ASN A 16 0.47 15.90 -6.56
CA ASN A 16 1.17 15.06 -7.52
C ASN A 16 2.40 14.41 -6.89
N TRP A 17 2.58 13.11 -7.13
CA TRP A 17 3.76 12.33 -6.73
C TRP A 17 4.62 11.90 -7.94
N ASP A 18 4.20 12.25 -9.15
CA ASP A 18 4.86 11.88 -10.40
C ASP A 18 5.94 12.92 -10.78
N HIS A 19 7.04 12.91 -10.04
CA HIS A 19 8.10 13.90 -10.13
C HIS A 19 9.18 13.50 -11.15
N HIS A 20 8.90 13.67 -12.43
CA HIS A 20 9.89 13.49 -13.51
C HIS A 20 10.91 14.63 -13.59
N ASN A 21 10.69 15.69 -12.85
CA ASN A 21 11.59 16.85 -12.70
C ASN A 21 11.32 17.56 -11.36
N LEU A 22 12.20 18.47 -10.97
CA LEU A 22 12.07 19.28 -9.75
C LEU A 22 11.73 18.44 -8.50
N LEU A 23 12.30 17.22 -8.40
CA LEU A 23 12.00 16.28 -7.32
C LEU A 23 12.24 16.89 -5.95
N ARG A 24 13.39 17.53 -5.75
CA ARG A 24 13.77 18.07 -4.44
C ARG A 24 12.74 19.09 -3.91
N GLU A 25 12.27 19.95 -4.78
CA GLU A 25 11.26 20.96 -4.42
C GLU A 25 9.87 20.37 -4.23
N ASN A 26 9.43 19.56 -5.19
CA ASN A 26 8.05 19.06 -5.22
C ASN A 26 7.80 17.95 -4.21
N LEU A 27 8.77 17.05 -3.99
CA LEU A 27 8.64 15.98 -2.99
C LEU A 27 8.44 16.54 -1.58
N ALA A 28 9.20 17.59 -1.21
CA ALA A 28 9.04 18.25 0.09
C ALA A 28 7.62 18.80 0.28
N LYS A 29 7.05 19.43 -0.75
CA LYS A 29 5.66 19.94 -0.73
C LYS A 29 4.64 18.79 -0.60
N SER A 30 4.81 17.72 -1.38
CA SER A 30 3.92 16.56 -1.35
C SER A 30 3.96 15.86 0.02
N CYS A 31 5.15 15.67 0.59
CA CYS A 31 5.30 15.11 1.93
C CYS A 31 4.64 16.00 3.00
N ALA A 32 4.86 17.31 2.96
CA ALA A 32 4.26 18.24 3.92
C ALA A 32 2.72 18.24 3.87
N ALA A 33 2.15 18.04 2.69
CA ALA A 33 0.69 17.99 2.49
C ALA A 33 0.04 16.69 2.99
N THR A 34 0.80 15.59 3.11
CA THR A 34 0.25 14.26 3.45
C THR A 34 0.67 13.75 4.81
N ASP A 35 1.86 14.06 5.30
CA ASP A 35 2.42 13.52 6.53
C ASP A 35 1.55 13.81 7.76
N ARG A 36 1.24 15.08 8.00
CA ARG A 36 0.40 15.49 9.14
C ARG A 36 -1.02 14.92 9.09
N PRO A 37 -1.76 14.98 7.97
CA PRO A 37 -3.07 14.35 7.85
C PRO A 37 -3.06 12.85 8.12
N ILE A 38 -2.05 12.12 7.63
CA ILE A 38 -1.91 10.68 7.87
C ILE A 38 -1.65 10.42 9.35
N ALA A 39 -0.71 11.14 9.98
CA ALA A 39 -0.43 11.00 11.40
C ALA A 39 -1.66 11.30 12.26
N ALA A 40 -2.41 12.36 11.92
CA ALA A 40 -3.64 12.72 12.61
C ALA A 40 -4.73 11.64 12.48
N LEU A 41 -4.92 11.08 11.28
CA LEU A 41 -5.87 9.99 11.03
C LEU A 41 -5.55 8.76 11.91
N LEU A 42 -4.30 8.31 11.89
CA LEU A 42 -3.89 7.15 12.69
C LEU A 42 -4.02 7.40 14.19
N THR A 43 -3.68 8.60 14.64
CA THR A 43 -3.80 9.00 16.05
C THR A 43 -5.27 9.03 16.50
N ASP A 44 -6.16 9.61 15.69
CA ASP A 44 -7.59 9.68 15.98
C ASP A 44 -8.25 8.28 15.98
N LEU A 45 -8.00 7.47 14.97
CA LEU A 45 -8.47 6.09 14.92
C LEU A 45 -8.02 5.27 16.14
N LYS A 46 -6.75 5.44 16.55
CA LYS A 46 -6.20 4.78 17.73
C LYS A 46 -6.87 5.25 19.01
N ALA A 47 -7.02 6.56 19.20
CA ALA A 47 -7.63 7.15 20.39
C ALA A 47 -9.08 6.73 20.57
N ARG A 48 -9.81 6.53 19.47
CA ARG A 48 -11.20 6.05 19.47
C ARG A 48 -11.34 4.52 19.54
N GLY A 49 -10.24 3.78 19.56
CA GLY A 49 -10.25 2.31 19.52
C GLY A 49 -10.69 1.71 18.19
N LEU A 50 -10.82 2.53 17.14
CA LEU A 50 -11.26 2.10 15.80
C LEU A 50 -10.16 1.43 14.99
N LEU A 51 -8.89 1.75 15.27
CA LEU A 51 -7.75 1.26 14.49
C LEU A 51 -7.62 -0.27 14.54
N LYS A 52 -8.07 -0.91 15.62
CA LYS A 52 -8.04 -2.38 15.76
C LYS A 52 -8.90 -3.10 14.70
N ASP A 53 -10.00 -2.48 14.30
CA ASP A 53 -10.97 -3.05 13.34
C ASP A 53 -10.98 -2.30 11.99
N THR A 54 -10.04 -1.35 11.81
CA THR A 54 -9.92 -0.57 10.58
C THR A 54 -8.53 -0.76 9.99
N LEU A 55 -8.46 -1.38 8.81
CA LEU A 55 -7.23 -1.49 8.06
C LEU A 55 -6.98 -0.19 7.28
N VAL A 56 -5.93 0.52 7.63
CA VAL A 56 -5.44 1.67 6.88
C VAL A 56 -4.33 1.21 5.94
N VAL A 57 -4.49 1.51 4.67
CA VAL A 57 -3.55 1.12 3.61
C VAL A 57 -3.06 2.37 2.89
N TRP A 58 -1.75 2.50 2.76
CA TRP A 58 -1.12 3.52 1.92
C TRP A 58 -0.27 2.86 0.86
N ALA A 59 -0.53 3.22 -0.40
CA ALA A 59 0.18 2.66 -1.54
C ALA A 59 0.22 3.65 -2.69
N GLY A 60 1.22 3.52 -3.53
CA GLY A 60 1.25 4.03 -4.89
C GLY A 60 1.13 2.90 -5.90
N GLU A 61 1.08 3.24 -7.17
CA GLU A 61 0.95 2.29 -8.27
C GLU A 61 2.24 1.49 -8.53
N PHE A 62 3.41 2.10 -8.29
CA PHE A 62 4.77 1.55 -8.36
C PHE A 62 5.74 2.49 -7.64
N GLY A 63 7.01 2.15 -7.64
CA GLY A 63 8.09 2.96 -7.09
C GLY A 63 8.74 3.89 -8.11
N ARG A 64 9.88 4.45 -7.71
CA ARG A 64 10.68 5.37 -8.53
C ARG A 64 12.11 4.86 -8.63
N THR A 65 12.78 5.20 -9.73
CA THR A 65 14.18 4.82 -9.92
C THR A 65 15.08 5.45 -8.85
N PRO A 66 16.09 4.72 -8.34
CA PRO A 66 17.06 5.30 -7.39
C PRO A 66 18.05 6.26 -8.04
N TYR A 67 18.10 6.33 -9.35
CA TYR A 67 18.91 7.24 -10.15
C TYR A 67 18.05 8.32 -10.80
N ALA A 68 18.70 9.41 -11.20
CA ALA A 68 17.99 10.55 -11.76
C ALA A 68 17.47 10.29 -13.17
N GLN A 69 16.28 10.79 -13.43
CA GLN A 69 15.78 11.07 -14.77
C GLN A 69 16.03 12.56 -15.05
N GLY A 70 16.69 12.86 -16.16
CA GLY A 70 17.13 14.23 -16.39
C GLY A 70 18.11 14.73 -15.33
N SER A 71 17.93 15.94 -14.85
CA SER A 71 18.80 16.56 -13.84
C SER A 71 18.45 16.15 -12.40
N ASP A 72 17.16 16.11 -12.06
CA ASP A 72 16.70 15.88 -10.67
C ASP A 72 15.35 15.15 -10.57
N GLY A 73 14.86 14.56 -11.65
CA GLY A 73 13.64 13.75 -11.63
C GLY A 73 13.87 12.28 -11.27
N ARG A 74 12.77 11.53 -11.21
CA ARG A 74 12.79 10.06 -11.08
C ARG A 74 11.81 9.45 -12.07
N ASP A 75 12.21 8.35 -12.68
CA ASP A 75 11.35 7.57 -13.57
C ASP A 75 10.57 6.50 -12.78
N HIS A 76 9.64 5.87 -13.44
CA HIS A 76 8.83 4.77 -12.91
C HIS A 76 9.69 3.53 -12.68
N ASN A 77 9.49 2.85 -11.57
CA ASN A 77 10.17 1.62 -11.24
C ASN A 77 9.23 0.63 -10.55
N HIS A 78 8.82 -0.40 -11.28
CA HIS A 78 7.94 -1.45 -10.75
C HIS A 78 8.69 -2.56 -10.00
N LYS A 79 10.03 -2.57 -10.05
CA LYS A 79 10.85 -3.68 -9.51
C LYS A 79 11.00 -3.67 -8.00
N GLY A 80 10.80 -2.52 -7.37
CA GLY A 80 10.86 -2.40 -5.92
C GLY A 80 10.28 -1.08 -5.44
N TYR A 81 9.36 -1.16 -4.46
CA TYR A 81 8.75 -0.01 -3.83
C TYR A 81 8.16 -0.38 -2.47
N THR A 82 7.88 0.63 -1.67
CA THR A 82 7.34 0.45 -0.33
C THR A 82 5.86 0.81 -0.29
N ILE A 83 5.09 -0.04 0.34
CA ILE A 83 3.72 0.20 0.77
C ILE A 83 3.65 -0.03 2.28
N TRP A 84 2.67 0.55 2.96
CA TRP A 84 2.48 0.26 4.37
C TRP A 84 1.00 0.08 4.73
N MET A 85 0.78 -0.64 5.82
CA MET A 85 -0.54 -0.88 6.41
C MET A 85 -0.49 -0.62 7.91
N ALA A 86 -1.62 -0.24 8.49
CA ALA A 86 -1.77 -0.06 9.93
C ALA A 86 -3.16 -0.49 10.38
N GLY A 87 -3.27 -1.06 11.58
CA GLY A 87 -4.54 -1.52 12.14
C GLY A 87 -5.09 -2.79 11.50
N GLY A 88 -6.34 -3.10 11.75
CA GLY A 88 -7.07 -4.20 11.10
C GLY A 88 -6.39 -5.57 11.20
N GLY A 89 -5.63 -5.85 12.28
CA GLY A 89 -4.93 -7.14 12.46
C GLY A 89 -3.53 -7.23 11.86
N VAL A 90 -2.97 -6.13 11.35
CA VAL A 90 -1.57 -6.11 10.87
C VAL A 90 -0.59 -6.03 12.05
N LYS A 91 0.55 -6.72 11.97
CA LYS A 91 1.64 -6.58 12.93
C LYS A 91 2.18 -5.16 12.96
N ALA A 92 2.11 -4.51 14.11
CA ALA A 92 2.66 -3.18 14.31
C ALA A 92 4.20 -3.22 14.41
N GLY A 93 4.87 -2.19 13.86
CA GLY A 93 6.33 -2.05 13.96
C GLY A 93 7.13 -3.13 13.23
N PHE A 94 6.53 -3.80 12.26
CA PHE A 94 7.14 -4.87 11.47
C PHE A 94 7.48 -4.39 10.06
N ALA A 95 8.68 -4.70 9.58
CA ALA A 95 9.08 -4.50 8.19
C ALA A 95 9.25 -5.86 7.51
N HIS A 96 8.77 -5.98 6.28
CA HIS A 96 8.88 -7.17 5.45
C HIS A 96 9.64 -6.86 4.18
N GLY A 97 10.62 -7.69 3.89
CA GLY A 97 11.44 -7.57 2.70
C GLY A 97 12.40 -6.37 2.70
N ALA A 98 13.24 -6.34 1.71
CA ALA A 98 14.14 -5.22 1.44
C ALA A 98 14.49 -5.15 -0.05
N THR A 99 14.91 -3.97 -0.47
CA THR A 99 15.52 -3.79 -1.79
C THR A 99 16.98 -4.24 -1.79
N ASP A 100 17.58 -4.32 -2.98
CA ASP A 100 19.03 -4.37 -3.13
C ASP A 100 19.68 -3.09 -2.58
N ASP A 101 21.02 -3.09 -2.49
CA ASP A 101 21.81 -1.99 -1.94
C ASP A 101 21.62 -0.65 -2.68
N PHE A 102 21.13 -0.69 -3.91
CA PHE A 102 20.86 0.48 -4.73
C PHE A 102 19.41 0.98 -4.64
N GLY A 103 18.51 0.22 -4.00
CA GLY A 103 17.08 0.54 -3.97
C GLY A 103 16.38 0.33 -5.31
N HIS A 104 16.95 -0.50 -6.21
CA HIS A 104 16.45 -0.68 -7.57
C HIS A 104 15.36 -1.76 -7.67
N GLN A 105 15.54 -2.88 -6.97
CA GLN A 105 14.60 -4.00 -7.02
C GLN A 105 14.43 -4.66 -5.65
N ALA A 106 13.27 -5.28 -5.44
CA ALA A 106 13.06 -6.13 -4.27
C ALA A 106 14.01 -7.34 -4.33
N ALA A 107 14.81 -7.55 -3.29
CA ALA A 107 15.88 -8.55 -3.25
C ALA A 107 15.74 -9.52 -2.07
N VAL A 108 15.18 -9.07 -0.96
CA VAL A 108 14.96 -9.91 0.23
C VAL A 108 13.46 -10.07 0.43
N ASP A 109 13.00 -11.30 0.57
CA ASP A 109 11.59 -11.66 0.78
C ASP A 109 10.63 -10.85 -0.12
N PRO A 110 10.79 -10.89 -1.46
CA PRO A 110 9.99 -10.09 -2.36
C PRO A 110 8.51 -10.50 -2.28
N MET A 111 7.63 -9.51 -2.20
CA MET A 111 6.17 -9.73 -2.21
C MET A 111 5.58 -9.26 -3.55
N HIS A 112 4.86 -10.15 -4.23
CA HIS A 112 4.14 -9.77 -5.43
C HIS A 112 2.87 -8.99 -5.08
N ILE A 113 2.44 -8.08 -5.95
CA ILE A 113 1.22 -7.29 -5.74
C ILE A 113 -0.03 -8.16 -5.50
N HIS A 114 -0.10 -9.34 -6.10
CA HIS A 114 -1.19 -10.28 -5.86
C HIS A 114 -1.17 -10.85 -4.43
N ASP A 115 0.00 -11.03 -3.82
CA ASP A 115 0.13 -11.49 -2.43
C ASP A 115 -0.34 -10.41 -1.47
N TRP A 116 -0.02 -9.16 -1.77
CA TRP A 116 -0.50 -8.02 -1.03
C TRP A 116 -2.03 -7.90 -1.08
N HIS A 117 -2.64 -8.00 -2.27
CA HIS A 117 -4.09 -8.01 -2.40
C HIS A 117 -4.75 -9.21 -1.71
N ALA A 118 -4.14 -10.41 -1.80
CA ALA A 118 -4.62 -11.59 -1.09
C ALA A 118 -4.61 -11.38 0.43
N THR A 119 -3.57 -10.71 0.93
CA THR A 119 -3.42 -10.40 2.36
C THR A 119 -4.45 -9.37 2.82
N ILE A 120 -4.70 -8.31 2.05
CA ILE A 120 -5.77 -7.34 2.35
C ILE A 120 -7.13 -8.03 2.39
N LEU A 121 -7.46 -8.84 1.38
CA LEU A 121 -8.73 -9.56 1.34
C LEU A 121 -8.88 -10.49 2.54
N HIS A 122 -7.82 -11.19 2.93
CA HIS A 122 -7.82 -12.04 4.12
C HIS A 122 -8.10 -11.25 5.40
N LEU A 123 -7.45 -10.09 5.59
CA LEU A 123 -7.68 -9.19 6.72
C LEU A 123 -9.12 -8.64 6.76
N LEU A 124 -9.78 -8.52 5.60
CA LEU A 124 -11.19 -8.18 5.47
C LEU A 124 -12.13 -9.38 5.69
N GLY A 125 -11.61 -10.57 6.01
CA GLY A 125 -12.39 -11.80 6.18
C GLY A 125 -12.86 -12.43 4.87
N LEU A 126 -12.24 -12.07 3.75
CA LEU A 126 -12.60 -12.54 2.41
C LEU A 126 -11.59 -13.58 1.91
N ASP A 127 -12.08 -14.68 1.37
CA ASP A 127 -11.26 -15.66 0.66
C ASP A 127 -11.03 -15.17 -0.78
N HIS A 128 -9.81 -14.73 -1.09
CA HIS A 128 -9.44 -14.20 -2.41
C HIS A 128 -9.58 -15.22 -3.54
N LYS A 129 -9.59 -16.53 -3.25
CA LYS A 129 -9.78 -17.59 -4.26
C LYS A 129 -11.25 -17.80 -4.58
N ARG A 130 -12.14 -17.57 -3.62
CA ARG A 130 -13.60 -17.71 -3.76
C ARG A 130 -14.27 -16.41 -4.21
N LEU A 131 -13.65 -15.27 -3.92
CA LEU A 131 -14.16 -13.97 -4.36
C LEU A 131 -13.94 -13.81 -5.87
N THR A 132 -15.02 -13.95 -6.62
CA THR A 132 -14.98 -13.87 -8.07
C THR A 132 -15.97 -12.85 -8.62
N TYR A 133 -15.58 -12.21 -9.71
CA TYR A 133 -16.43 -11.34 -10.51
C TYR A 133 -16.64 -11.97 -11.88
N ARG A 134 -17.89 -12.09 -12.31
CA ARG A 134 -18.25 -12.73 -13.58
C ARG A 134 -18.41 -11.69 -14.68
N TYR A 135 -17.60 -11.81 -15.73
CA TYR A 135 -17.63 -10.94 -16.89
C TYR A 135 -17.35 -11.74 -18.16
N GLY A 136 -18.09 -11.48 -19.24
CA GLY A 136 -17.88 -12.17 -20.52
C GLY A 136 -17.91 -13.70 -20.44
N GLY A 137 -18.75 -14.28 -19.54
CA GLY A 137 -18.83 -15.73 -19.34
C GLY A 137 -17.71 -16.35 -18.49
N ARG A 138 -16.68 -15.59 -18.12
CA ARG A 138 -15.56 -16.04 -17.27
C ARG A 138 -15.67 -15.46 -15.85
N ALA A 139 -15.27 -16.26 -14.85
CA ALA A 139 -15.10 -15.80 -13.48
C ALA A 139 -13.66 -15.32 -13.29
N PHE A 140 -13.50 -14.05 -12.89
CA PHE A 140 -12.21 -13.44 -12.59
C PHE A 140 -12.03 -13.32 -11.08
N ARG A 141 -10.83 -13.55 -10.60
CA ARG A 141 -10.40 -13.22 -9.24
C ARG A 141 -9.58 -11.93 -9.26
N LEU A 142 -9.61 -11.17 -8.19
CA LEU A 142 -8.77 -9.98 -8.04
C LEU A 142 -7.27 -10.32 -8.10
N THR A 143 -6.92 -11.52 -7.64
CA THR A 143 -5.53 -12.03 -7.61
C THR A 143 -5.22 -12.96 -8.80
N GLU A 144 -6.09 -13.03 -9.80
CA GLU A 144 -5.96 -13.91 -10.96
C GLU A 144 -5.66 -15.38 -10.56
N THR A 145 -4.59 -15.96 -11.08
CA THR A 145 -4.15 -17.32 -10.74
C THR A 145 -3.11 -17.36 -9.63
N ALA A 146 -2.63 -16.20 -9.18
CA ALA A 146 -1.59 -16.03 -8.17
C ALA A 146 -2.17 -15.53 -6.84
N GLY A 147 -1.30 -15.05 -5.98
CA GLY A 147 -1.63 -14.48 -4.68
C GLY A 147 -1.56 -15.51 -3.55
N GLN A 148 -0.71 -15.22 -2.59
CA GLN A 148 -0.58 -15.95 -1.33
C GLN A 148 -0.74 -14.97 -0.17
N VAL A 149 -1.50 -15.38 0.84
CA VAL A 149 -1.65 -14.57 2.06
C VAL A 149 -0.32 -14.54 2.80
N ALA A 150 0.21 -13.37 3.04
CA ALA A 150 1.44 -13.17 3.80
C ALA A 150 1.15 -13.21 5.31
N HIS A 151 0.92 -14.41 5.85
CA HIS A 151 0.60 -14.61 7.27
C HIS A 151 1.65 -14.02 8.21
N GLY A 152 2.90 -13.88 7.78
CA GLY A 152 3.96 -13.21 8.55
C GLY A 152 3.67 -11.76 8.91
N LEU A 153 2.79 -11.08 8.17
CA LEU A 153 2.38 -9.69 8.40
C LEU A 153 1.20 -9.55 9.36
N ILE A 154 0.54 -10.64 9.74
CA ILE A 154 -0.72 -10.66 10.47
C ILE A 154 -0.43 -10.96 11.95
N GLN A 155 -1.14 -10.29 12.85
CA GLN A 155 -1.09 -10.61 14.28
C GLN A 155 -1.66 -12.01 14.51
N ALA A 156 -1.02 -12.74 15.42
CA ALA A 156 -1.49 -14.05 15.88
C ALA A 156 -2.71 -13.91 16.79
#